data_d6d2495a56d89ba95c257b095a0bf2fd
#
_entry.id   d6d2495a56d89ba95c257b095a0bf2fd
#
_cell.length_a   1.000
_cell.length_b   1.000
_cell.length_c   1.000
_cell.angle_alpha   90.00
_cell.angle_beta   90.00
_cell.angle_gamma   90.00
#
_symmetry.space_group_name_H-M   'P 1'
#
loop_
_entity.id
_entity.type
_entity.pdbx_description
1 polymer ?
#
loop_
_entity_poly.entity_id
_entity_poly.type
_entity_poly.pdbx_seq_one_letter_code
_entity_poly.pdbx_strand_id
1 'polypeptide(L)'
;MEKIGNDGVAVPVDLGFVGDVVSVNKDVINMLIASDFIPVIAPLGVDKEGNTYNINADLVAGKVAEFLQAEKLMLLTNIKGVLGRDGEVVTGLTPKKVDALIEDGTISGGMIPKIQCALDAVRSGVKSAVIVDGRVPHATLLEIFTNEGVGTLISREIDSSLS
;
A
#
# COMPACT_ATOMS: atom_id res chain seq x y z
N MET A 1 -4.76 -11.39 -16.56
CA MET A 1 -4.87 -12.53 -15.60
C MET A 1 -5.25 -13.77 -16.37
N GLU A 2 -4.68 -14.90 -16.01
CA GLU A 2 -5.04 -16.20 -16.59
C GLU A 2 -5.68 -17.06 -15.50
N LYS A 3 -6.71 -17.79 -15.86
CA LYS A 3 -7.35 -18.79 -15.00
C LYS A 3 -7.01 -20.16 -15.56
N ILE A 4 -6.54 -21.06 -14.71
CA ILE A 4 -6.30 -22.46 -15.12
C ILE A 4 -7.68 -23.15 -15.19
N GLY A 5 -8.05 -23.61 -16.40
CA GLY A 5 -9.26 -24.40 -16.62
C GLY A 5 -9.15 -25.77 -15.97
N ASN A 6 -10.26 -26.51 -15.88
CA ASN A 6 -10.28 -27.88 -15.33
C ASN A 6 -9.41 -28.89 -16.10
N ASP A 7 -8.97 -28.51 -17.31
CA ASP A 7 -8.07 -29.25 -18.21
C ASP A 7 -6.59 -28.84 -18.06
N GLY A 8 -6.27 -27.96 -17.11
CA GLY A 8 -4.92 -27.45 -16.88
C GLY A 8 -4.44 -26.41 -17.89
N VAL A 9 -5.29 -25.95 -18.81
CA VAL A 9 -4.95 -24.95 -19.82
C VAL A 9 -5.22 -23.55 -19.25
N ALA A 10 -4.25 -22.62 -19.41
CA ALA A 10 -4.42 -21.22 -19.05
C ALA A 10 -5.35 -20.54 -20.04
N VAL A 11 -6.49 -20.05 -19.54
CA VAL A 11 -7.46 -19.32 -20.35
C VAL A 11 -7.43 -17.85 -19.94
N PRO A 12 -7.30 -16.91 -20.89
CA PRO A 12 -7.37 -15.48 -20.58
C PRO A 12 -8.76 -15.16 -20.01
N VAL A 13 -8.78 -14.49 -18.86
CA VAL A 13 -10.02 -14.04 -18.22
C VAL A 13 -10.21 -12.57 -18.56
N ASP A 14 -11.32 -12.24 -19.19
CA ASP A 14 -11.74 -10.86 -19.31
C ASP A 14 -12.25 -10.38 -17.94
N LEU A 15 -11.52 -9.44 -17.36
CA LEU A 15 -11.86 -8.83 -16.08
C LEU A 15 -12.79 -7.61 -16.23
N GLY A 16 -13.22 -7.31 -17.45
CA GLY A 16 -13.98 -6.11 -17.76
C GLY A 16 -13.14 -4.84 -17.56
N PHE A 17 -13.78 -3.78 -17.07
CA PHE A 17 -13.14 -2.47 -16.86
C PHE A 17 -12.29 -2.43 -15.59
N VAL A 18 -11.24 -3.23 -15.56
CA VAL A 18 -10.20 -3.23 -14.50
C VAL A 18 -8.88 -2.78 -15.12
N GLY A 19 -8.15 -1.92 -14.43
CA GLY A 19 -6.91 -1.34 -14.95
C GLY A 19 -5.85 -1.12 -13.88
N ASP A 20 -4.70 -0.62 -14.33
CA ASP A 20 -3.57 -0.20 -13.50
C ASP A 20 -3.30 1.30 -13.67
N VAL A 21 -2.66 1.90 -12.67
CA VAL A 21 -2.27 3.31 -12.70
C VAL A 21 -1.00 3.50 -13.53
N VAL A 22 -1.13 4.19 -14.66
CA VAL A 22 0.00 4.55 -15.54
C VAL A 22 0.59 5.90 -15.13
N SER A 23 -0.27 6.87 -14.78
CA SER A 23 0.13 8.23 -14.39
C SER A 23 -0.87 8.83 -13.42
N VAL A 24 -0.38 9.81 -12.62
CA VAL A 24 -1.21 10.60 -11.71
C VAL A 24 -1.01 12.07 -12.04
N ASN A 25 -2.10 12.81 -12.22
CA ASN A 25 -2.02 14.26 -12.39
C ASN A 25 -1.83 14.93 -11.02
N LYS A 26 -0.55 15.05 -10.61
CA LYS A 26 -0.18 15.64 -9.32
C LYS A 26 -0.48 17.13 -9.22
N ASP A 27 -0.59 17.85 -10.33
CA ASP A 27 -0.82 19.30 -10.31
C ASP A 27 -2.21 19.63 -9.75
N VAL A 28 -3.23 18.82 -10.10
CA VAL A 28 -4.57 18.95 -9.54
C VAL A 28 -4.56 18.70 -8.03
N ILE A 29 -3.86 17.65 -7.58
CA ILE A 29 -3.76 17.30 -6.16
C ILE A 29 -3.02 18.41 -5.40
N ASN A 30 -1.89 18.88 -5.92
CA ASN A 30 -1.11 19.94 -5.30
C ASN A 30 -1.88 21.28 -5.24
N MET A 31 -2.66 21.61 -6.26
CA MET A 31 -3.52 22.77 -6.26
C MET A 31 -4.58 22.71 -5.15
N LEU A 32 -5.21 21.57 -4.97
CA LEU A 32 -6.18 21.35 -3.88
C LEU A 32 -5.52 21.50 -2.50
N ILE A 33 -4.36 20.87 -2.30
CA ILE A 33 -3.60 20.96 -1.05
C ILE A 33 -3.17 22.41 -0.77
N ALA A 34 -2.66 23.12 -1.79
CA ALA A 34 -2.28 24.53 -1.65
C ALA A 34 -3.45 25.47 -1.33
N SER A 35 -4.67 25.03 -1.56
CA SER A 35 -5.91 25.73 -1.24
C SER A 35 -6.57 25.25 0.07
N ASP A 36 -5.80 24.57 0.94
CA ASP A 36 -6.24 24.01 2.23
C ASP A 36 -7.36 22.95 2.12
N PHE A 37 -7.50 22.29 0.97
CA PHE A 37 -8.39 21.14 0.82
C PHE A 37 -7.66 19.84 1.15
N ILE A 38 -8.43 18.88 1.68
CA ILE A 38 -8.00 17.48 1.82
C ILE A 38 -8.55 16.71 0.62
N PRO A 39 -7.71 16.32 -0.38
CA PRO A 39 -8.18 15.57 -1.53
C PRO A 39 -8.64 14.17 -1.12
N VAL A 40 -9.86 13.79 -1.52
CA VAL A 40 -10.38 12.42 -1.40
C VAL A 40 -10.45 11.82 -2.79
N ILE A 41 -9.69 10.75 -3.04
CA ILE A 41 -9.49 10.17 -4.37
C ILE A 41 -10.17 8.80 -4.42
N ALA A 42 -11.14 8.64 -5.33
CA ALA A 42 -11.72 7.34 -5.63
C ALA A 42 -10.71 6.49 -6.46
N PRO A 43 -10.68 5.16 -6.28
CA PRO A 43 -9.77 4.27 -7.02
C PRO A 43 -10.30 3.98 -8.45
N LEU A 44 -10.49 5.04 -9.21
CA LEU A 44 -10.95 5.02 -10.59
C LEU A 44 -9.91 5.66 -11.50
N GLY A 45 -9.61 5.00 -12.60
CA GLY A 45 -8.76 5.53 -13.67
C GLY A 45 -9.54 5.82 -14.93
N VAL A 46 -9.01 6.68 -15.77
CA VAL A 46 -9.58 7.01 -17.09
C VAL A 46 -8.48 6.87 -18.13
N ASP A 47 -8.76 6.20 -19.24
CA ASP A 47 -7.83 6.13 -20.37
C ASP A 47 -7.94 7.36 -21.29
N LYS A 48 -7.14 7.37 -22.35
CA LYS A 48 -7.12 8.49 -23.32
C LYS A 48 -8.41 8.61 -24.13
N GLU A 49 -9.17 7.53 -24.25
CA GLU A 49 -10.45 7.45 -24.95
C GLU A 49 -11.62 7.85 -24.04
N GLY A 50 -11.38 8.07 -22.73
CA GLY A 50 -12.41 8.44 -21.75
C GLY A 50 -13.11 7.26 -21.09
N ASN A 51 -12.66 6.03 -21.29
CA ASN A 51 -13.20 4.87 -20.60
C ASN A 51 -12.76 4.85 -19.15
N THR A 52 -13.67 4.47 -18.25
CA THR A 52 -13.40 4.42 -16.80
C THR A 52 -13.09 2.99 -16.37
N TYR A 53 -12.07 2.84 -15.54
CA TYR A 53 -11.59 1.56 -15.02
C TYR A 53 -11.62 1.57 -13.50
N ASN A 54 -12.06 0.46 -12.92
CA ASN A 54 -11.90 0.19 -11.49
C ASN A 54 -10.46 -0.28 -11.23
N ILE A 55 -9.81 0.30 -10.25
CA ILE A 55 -8.42 -0.03 -9.90
C ILE A 55 -8.39 -0.43 -8.42
N ASN A 56 -7.49 -1.34 -8.06
CA ASN A 56 -7.30 -1.70 -6.66
C ASN A 56 -6.89 -0.46 -5.84
N ALA A 57 -7.59 -0.21 -4.73
CA ALA A 57 -7.41 0.99 -3.92
C ALA A 57 -6.00 1.10 -3.32
N ASP A 58 -5.39 -0.02 -2.91
CA ASP A 58 -4.02 -0.04 -2.38
C ASP A 58 -3.01 0.38 -3.47
N LEU A 59 -3.22 -0.09 -4.72
CA LEU A 59 -2.39 0.29 -5.87
C LEU A 59 -2.52 1.78 -6.18
N VAL A 60 -3.75 2.32 -6.20
CA VAL A 60 -3.97 3.77 -6.40
C VAL A 60 -3.28 4.57 -5.32
N ALA A 61 -3.47 4.21 -4.04
CA ALA A 61 -2.85 4.89 -2.91
C ALA A 61 -1.31 4.86 -3.00
N GLY A 62 -0.72 3.70 -3.32
CA GLY A 62 0.71 3.54 -3.50
C GLY A 62 1.24 4.42 -4.63
N LYS A 63 0.58 4.43 -5.79
CA LYS A 63 0.97 5.25 -6.94
C LYS A 63 0.80 6.74 -6.67
N VAL A 64 -0.29 7.18 -6.05
CA VAL A 64 -0.46 8.57 -5.64
C VAL A 64 0.66 9.01 -4.70
N ALA A 65 0.98 8.19 -3.69
CA ALA A 65 2.07 8.46 -2.76
C ALA A 65 3.44 8.54 -3.46
N GLU A 66 3.71 7.66 -4.42
CA GLU A 66 4.92 7.66 -5.26
C GLU A 66 5.03 8.95 -6.07
N PHE A 67 4.00 9.31 -6.84
CA PHE A 67 4.02 10.51 -7.69
C PHE A 67 4.13 11.82 -6.90
N LEU A 68 3.53 11.87 -5.70
CA LEU A 68 3.62 13.01 -4.80
C LEU A 68 4.91 13.03 -3.96
N GLN A 69 5.72 11.96 -3.99
CA GLN A 69 6.85 11.76 -3.09
C GLN A 69 6.42 11.97 -1.62
N ALA A 70 5.35 11.29 -1.24
CA ALA A 70 4.71 11.47 0.06
C ALA A 70 5.67 11.13 1.22
N GLU A 71 5.46 11.79 2.34
CA GLU A 71 6.18 11.52 3.59
C GLU A 71 5.85 10.13 4.12
N LYS A 72 4.56 9.77 4.12
CA LYS A 72 4.07 8.50 4.65
C LYS A 72 2.87 7.99 3.85
N LEU A 73 2.89 6.71 3.50
CA LEU A 73 1.73 5.97 2.99
C LEU A 73 1.12 5.16 4.14
N MET A 74 -0.17 5.30 4.38
CA MET A 74 -0.89 4.52 5.39
C MET A 74 -1.92 3.62 4.71
N LEU A 75 -1.77 2.31 4.86
CA LEU A 75 -2.71 1.30 4.37
C LEU A 75 -3.56 0.79 5.54
N LEU A 76 -4.81 1.22 5.62
CA LEU A 76 -5.75 0.75 6.62
C LEU A 76 -6.36 -0.57 6.15
N THR A 77 -6.30 -1.57 7.02
CA THR A 77 -6.74 -2.95 6.73
C THR A 77 -7.54 -3.53 7.90
N ASN A 78 -7.97 -4.77 7.78
CA ASN A 78 -8.67 -5.50 8.84
C ASN A 78 -7.76 -6.48 9.59
N ILE A 79 -6.46 -6.27 9.54
CA ILE A 79 -5.44 -7.06 10.25
C ILE A 79 -4.54 -6.14 11.05
N LYS A 80 -3.99 -6.65 12.16
CA LYS A 80 -3.16 -5.86 13.08
C LYS A 80 -1.86 -5.34 12.45
N GLY A 81 -1.39 -5.95 11.38
CA GLY A 81 -0.11 -5.71 10.73
C GLY A 81 0.52 -7.02 10.26
N VAL A 82 1.80 -7.01 9.97
CA VAL A 82 2.57 -8.23 9.69
C VAL A 82 2.81 -8.94 11.01
N LEU A 83 2.40 -10.21 11.10
CA LEU A 83 2.65 -11.03 12.27
C LEU A 83 3.94 -11.83 12.08
N GLY A 84 4.77 -11.83 13.11
CA GLY A 84 5.92 -12.70 13.22
C GLY A 84 5.50 -14.16 13.49
N ARG A 85 6.48 -15.06 13.55
CA ARG A 85 6.25 -16.49 13.88
C ARG A 85 5.71 -16.72 15.30
N ASP A 86 5.94 -15.76 16.17
CA ASP A 86 5.44 -15.70 17.55
C ASP A 86 4.00 -15.16 17.66
N GLY A 87 3.42 -14.69 16.55
CA GLY A 87 2.09 -14.09 16.49
C GLY A 87 2.04 -12.63 16.89
N GLU A 88 3.17 -12.01 17.21
CA GLU A 88 3.25 -10.59 17.54
C GLU A 88 3.41 -9.74 16.27
N VAL A 89 2.96 -8.48 16.33
CA VAL A 89 3.11 -7.54 15.22
C VAL A 89 4.58 -7.16 15.05
N VAL A 90 5.10 -7.40 13.86
CA VAL A 90 6.47 -6.98 13.51
C VAL A 90 6.45 -5.52 13.07
N THR A 91 7.22 -4.67 13.75
CA THR A 91 7.39 -3.25 13.42
C THR A 91 8.81 -2.95 12.95
N GLY A 92 9.03 -1.81 12.31
CA GLY A 92 10.37 -1.37 11.93
C GLY A 92 11.04 -2.27 10.90
N LEU A 93 10.35 -2.59 9.82
CA LEU A 93 10.85 -3.41 8.74
C LEU A 93 11.60 -2.58 7.69
N THR A 94 12.72 -3.10 7.21
CA THR A 94 13.34 -2.62 5.97
C THR A 94 12.87 -3.48 4.79
N PRO A 95 12.95 -2.98 3.53
CA PRO A 95 12.62 -3.77 2.35
C PRO A 95 13.30 -5.13 2.31
N LYS A 96 14.59 -5.21 2.69
CA LYS A 96 15.33 -6.47 2.76
C LYS A 96 14.77 -7.46 3.77
N LYS A 97 14.35 -6.97 4.94
CA LYS A 97 13.73 -7.84 5.97
C LYS A 97 12.37 -8.34 5.50
N VAL A 98 11.59 -7.51 4.82
CA VAL A 98 10.30 -7.93 4.26
C VAL A 98 10.50 -9.02 3.19
N ASP A 99 11.46 -8.84 2.28
CA ASP A 99 11.77 -9.86 1.25
C ASP A 99 12.11 -11.21 1.93
N ALA A 100 12.95 -11.21 2.96
CA ALA A 100 13.28 -12.42 3.71
C ALA A 100 12.08 -13.07 4.39
N LEU A 101 11.14 -12.28 4.96
CA LEU A 101 9.91 -12.77 5.58
C LEU A 101 8.91 -13.33 4.55
N ILE A 102 8.95 -12.89 3.31
CA ILE A 102 8.18 -13.47 2.21
C ILE A 102 8.83 -14.80 1.77
N GLU A 103 10.16 -14.82 1.61
CA GLU A 103 10.90 -16.02 1.19
C GLU A 103 10.78 -17.17 2.19
N ASP A 104 10.79 -16.87 3.50
CA ASP A 104 10.66 -17.88 4.56
C ASP A 104 9.22 -18.27 4.88
N GLY A 105 8.23 -17.67 4.17
CA GLY A 105 6.81 -17.98 4.28
C GLY A 105 6.10 -17.38 5.50
N THR A 106 6.78 -16.55 6.31
CA THR A 106 6.16 -15.81 7.42
C THR A 106 5.10 -14.85 6.91
N ILE A 107 5.38 -14.13 5.81
CA ILE A 107 4.39 -13.33 5.09
C ILE A 107 3.84 -14.17 3.94
N SER A 108 2.53 -14.44 3.96
CA SER A 108 1.88 -15.29 2.96
C SER A 108 0.46 -14.85 2.64
N GLY A 109 -0.13 -15.46 1.61
CA GLY A 109 -1.55 -15.29 1.26
C GLY A 109 -1.93 -13.85 0.90
N GLY A 110 -3.08 -13.40 1.39
CA GLY A 110 -3.66 -12.09 1.09
C GLY A 110 -2.88 -10.89 1.62
N MET A 111 -1.86 -11.11 2.49
CA MET A 111 -0.98 -10.05 2.97
C MET A 111 0.05 -9.63 1.89
N ILE A 112 0.49 -10.55 1.03
CA ILE A 112 1.52 -10.30 0.03
C ILE A 112 1.21 -9.07 -0.84
N PRO A 113 0.01 -8.92 -1.44
CA PRO A 113 -0.28 -7.75 -2.28
C PRO A 113 -0.18 -6.41 -1.53
N LYS A 114 -0.59 -6.37 -0.26
CA LYS A 114 -0.52 -5.14 0.55
C LYS A 114 0.92 -4.78 0.91
N ILE A 115 1.67 -5.77 1.34
CA ILE A 115 3.10 -5.61 1.62
C ILE A 115 3.84 -5.17 0.36
N GLN A 116 3.55 -5.78 -0.78
CA GLN A 116 4.17 -5.42 -2.05
C GLN A 116 3.87 -3.96 -2.42
N CYS A 117 2.62 -3.51 -2.26
CA CYS A 117 2.26 -2.11 -2.47
C CYS A 117 3.07 -1.16 -1.56
N ALA A 118 3.20 -1.48 -0.27
CA ALA A 118 3.99 -0.70 0.68
C ALA A 118 5.49 -0.69 0.32
N LEU A 119 6.05 -1.84 -0.09
CA LEU A 119 7.44 -1.97 -0.55
C LEU A 119 7.70 -1.14 -1.80
N ASP A 120 6.83 -1.23 -2.80
CA ASP A 120 6.97 -0.53 -4.07
C ASP A 120 6.93 0.99 -3.84
N ALA A 121 6.03 1.48 -2.98
CA ALA A 121 5.98 2.88 -2.59
C ALA A 121 7.29 3.34 -1.94
N VAL A 122 7.81 2.59 -0.96
CA VAL A 122 9.09 2.93 -0.28
C VAL A 122 10.27 2.85 -1.24
N ARG A 123 10.33 1.85 -2.12
CA ARG A 123 11.38 1.70 -3.14
C ARG A 123 11.34 2.85 -4.15
N SER A 124 10.15 3.37 -4.47
CA SER A 124 9.94 4.47 -5.41
C SER A 124 10.14 5.87 -4.80
N GLY A 125 10.46 5.98 -3.49
CA GLY A 125 10.85 7.27 -2.90
C GLY A 125 9.96 7.78 -1.77
N VAL A 126 8.82 7.14 -1.50
CA VAL A 126 8.04 7.42 -0.28
C VAL A 126 8.91 7.09 0.94
N LYS A 127 9.00 8.00 1.93
CA LYS A 127 9.94 7.81 3.04
C LYS A 127 9.57 6.61 3.90
N SER A 128 8.28 6.42 4.17
CA SER A 128 7.78 5.28 4.92
C SER A 128 6.40 4.83 4.46
N ALA A 129 6.08 3.57 4.68
CA ALA A 129 4.74 3.04 4.54
C ALA A 129 4.36 2.28 5.82
N VAL A 130 3.11 2.36 6.23
CA VAL A 130 2.62 1.65 7.41
C VAL A 130 1.33 0.90 7.09
N ILE A 131 1.23 -0.32 7.59
CA ILE A 131 0.02 -1.15 7.50
C ILE A 131 -0.61 -1.18 8.89
N VAL A 132 -1.84 -0.67 9.00
CA VAL A 132 -2.53 -0.42 10.27
C VAL A 132 -3.89 -1.10 10.28
N ASP A 133 -4.29 -1.63 11.43
CA ASP A 133 -5.66 -2.12 11.65
C ASP A 133 -6.63 -0.94 11.72
N GLY A 134 -7.39 -0.72 10.66
CA GLY A 134 -8.38 0.35 10.58
C GLY A 134 -9.59 0.19 11.51
N ARG A 135 -9.71 -0.96 12.20
CA ARG A 135 -10.76 -1.20 13.22
C ARG A 135 -10.37 -0.64 14.60
N VAL A 136 -9.09 -0.32 14.80
CA VAL A 136 -8.63 0.33 16.02
C VAL A 136 -9.14 1.78 16.02
N PRO A 137 -9.89 2.21 17.07
CA PRO A 137 -10.33 3.59 17.18
C PRO A 137 -9.16 4.56 17.09
N HIS A 138 -9.27 5.56 16.22
CA HIS A 138 -8.27 6.59 16.02
C HIS A 138 -6.89 6.08 15.56
N ALA A 139 -6.82 4.91 14.91
CA ALA A 139 -5.57 4.29 14.46
C ALA A 139 -4.64 5.24 13.71
N THR A 140 -5.21 6.07 12.81
CA THR A 140 -4.45 7.09 12.05
C THR A 140 -3.81 8.14 12.97
N LEU A 141 -4.54 8.62 13.97
CA LEU A 141 -4.01 9.61 14.93
C LEU A 141 -2.94 8.99 15.82
N LEU A 142 -3.16 7.77 16.29
CA LEU A 142 -2.18 7.05 17.09
C LEU A 142 -0.87 6.85 16.31
N GLU A 143 -0.96 6.45 15.04
CA GLU A 143 0.22 6.27 14.18
C GLU A 143 0.97 7.57 13.89
N ILE A 144 0.28 8.71 13.79
CA ILE A 144 0.90 9.99 13.46
C ILE A 144 1.46 10.69 14.71
N PHE A 145 0.78 10.60 15.85
CA PHE A 145 1.06 11.40 17.03
C PHE A 145 1.68 10.64 18.20
N THR A 146 1.92 9.33 18.06
CA THR A 146 2.60 8.54 19.10
C THR A 146 3.87 7.90 18.56
N ASN A 147 4.84 7.66 19.43
CA ASN A 147 6.11 7.02 19.08
C ASN A 147 5.98 5.50 18.96
N GLU A 148 4.99 4.90 19.61
CA GLU A 148 4.84 3.44 19.66
C GLU A 148 4.25 2.89 18.34
N GLY A 149 3.48 3.73 17.60
CA GLY A 149 2.76 3.29 16.42
C GLY A 149 1.71 2.21 16.73
N VAL A 150 0.91 1.84 15.75
CA VAL A 150 -0.15 0.82 15.91
C VAL A 150 -0.13 -0.26 14.82
N GLY A 151 0.94 -0.31 14.03
CA GLY A 151 1.01 -1.20 12.89
C GLY A 151 2.43 -1.62 12.50
N THR A 152 2.55 -2.15 11.29
CA THR A 152 3.85 -2.49 10.70
C THR A 152 4.38 -1.33 9.89
N LEU A 153 5.45 -0.71 10.38
CA LEU A 153 6.19 0.33 9.69
C LEU A 153 7.23 -0.29 8.75
N ILE A 154 7.26 0.18 7.51
CA ILE A 154 8.26 -0.17 6.50
C ILE A 154 8.96 1.12 6.07
N SER A 155 10.29 1.19 6.20
CA SER A 155 11.10 2.34 5.80
C SER A 155 12.43 1.90 5.23
N ARG A 156 13.09 2.77 4.47
CA ARG A 156 14.43 2.48 3.92
C ARG A 156 15.48 2.36 5.01
N GLU A 157 15.37 3.19 6.03
CA GLU A 157 16.24 3.22 7.20
C GLU A 157 15.39 2.99 8.44
N ILE A 158 15.85 2.11 9.32
CA ILE A 158 15.24 1.99 10.65
C ILE A 158 15.82 3.16 11.44
N ASP A 159 14.97 4.09 11.86
CA ASP A 159 15.37 5.16 12.74
C ASP A 159 15.82 4.52 14.08
N SER A 160 17.12 4.66 14.39
CA SER A 160 17.72 4.10 15.60
C SER A 160 17.22 4.74 16.91
N SER A 161 16.29 5.70 16.81
CA SER A 161 15.63 6.33 17.95
C SER A 161 14.40 5.58 18.47
N LEU A 162 14.00 4.46 17.83
CA LEU A 162 12.83 3.65 18.20
C LEU A 162 13.20 2.30 18.88
N SER A 163 14.41 2.17 19.38
CA SER A 163 14.88 1.00 20.15
C SER A 163 14.93 1.27 21.64
#